data_6bd20cd315cae5ce0d9b8d8b81a8ce22
#
_entry.id   6bd20cd315cae5ce0d9b8d8b81a8ce22
#
_cell.length_a   1.000
_cell.length_b   1.000
_cell.length_c   1.000
_cell.angle_alpha   90.00
_cell.angle_beta   90.00
_cell.angle_gamma   90.00
#
_symmetry.space_group_name_H-M   'P 1'
#
loop_
_entity.id
_entity.type
_entity.pdbx_description
1 polymer ?
#
loop_
_entity_poly.entity_id
_entity_poly.type
_entity_poly.pdbx_seq_one_letter_code
_entity_poly.pdbx_strand_id
1 'polypeptide(L)'
;MIFAALFYARVMCIPLIISYHTHLPSYAINYLNFIPGIERMAWDALRYVHNRADLTLVTSPQMKEELTAQGIPRVDVWRKGIDTERFHPQFYSDEMRCRMTDGHPDDFLMVYVGRLGAEKRLKDIRPMLERIPHSRLCIVGKGPQMEELQAYFAGTPTIFMGQMGGDALSQAFASADVFIMPSDSETLGFVVLESMASGVPVVGAKAGGIPDLIQDGKDGFLVEPGNIDTYVDRLNQLRDVSFRTEMGKAARKEAERWGWEAATSVLRNIQYEKAIINFHSRAFGGFGRPGTRSVWRLLGWRIRKTLRRLGLVANRNRDAVLNVF
;
A
#
# COMPACT_ATOMS: atom_id res chain seq x y z
N MET A 1 12.69 -17.88 5.22
CA MET A 1 12.42 -17.12 6.47
C MET A 1 11.07 -17.47 7.09
N ILE A 2 9.96 -17.51 6.35
CA ILE A 2 8.61 -17.70 6.93
C ILE A 2 8.44 -19.02 7.70
N PHE A 3 8.98 -20.14 7.19
CA PHE A 3 8.93 -21.43 7.88
C PHE A 3 9.72 -21.44 9.20
N ALA A 4 10.83 -20.71 9.27
CA ALA A 4 11.58 -20.53 10.50
C ALA A 4 10.74 -19.75 11.53
N ALA A 5 10.07 -18.68 11.12
CA ALA A 5 9.17 -17.92 11.99
C ALA A 5 8.02 -18.79 12.53
N LEU A 6 7.39 -19.59 11.68
CA LEU A 6 6.37 -20.54 12.08
C LEU A 6 6.89 -21.56 13.09
N PHE A 7 8.09 -22.09 12.85
CA PHE A 7 8.73 -23.03 13.76
C PHE A 7 9.04 -22.40 15.12
N TYR A 8 9.71 -21.24 15.11
CA TYR A 8 10.05 -20.53 16.35
C TYR A 8 8.81 -20.11 17.14
N ALA A 9 7.79 -19.55 16.49
CA ALA A 9 6.56 -19.16 17.15
C ALA A 9 5.89 -20.37 17.86
N ARG A 10 5.95 -21.53 17.22
CA ARG A 10 5.39 -22.76 17.77
C ARG A 10 6.20 -23.32 18.93
N VAL A 11 7.53 -23.37 18.79
CA VAL A 11 8.44 -23.87 19.84
C VAL A 11 8.43 -22.94 21.05
N MET A 12 8.48 -21.64 20.82
CA MET A 12 8.52 -20.64 21.88
C MET A 12 7.13 -20.33 22.46
N CYS A 13 6.06 -20.88 21.90
CA CYS A 13 4.66 -20.61 22.29
C CYS A 13 4.37 -19.12 22.35
N ILE A 14 4.69 -18.39 21.29
CA ILE A 14 4.42 -16.96 21.14
C ILE A 14 3.41 -16.71 20.01
N PRO A 15 2.56 -15.67 20.11
CA PRO A 15 1.68 -15.28 19.03
C PRO A 15 2.47 -14.92 17.77
N LEU A 16 1.93 -15.26 16.60
CA LEU A 16 2.53 -14.95 15.31
C LEU A 16 1.57 -14.12 14.46
N ILE A 17 2.04 -12.95 14.07
CA ILE A 17 1.37 -12.11 13.06
C ILE A 17 2.17 -12.21 11.76
N ILE A 18 1.48 -12.39 10.65
CA ILE A 18 2.05 -12.40 9.31
C ILE A 18 1.41 -11.27 8.51
N SER A 19 2.25 -10.48 7.85
CA SER A 19 1.80 -9.42 6.94
C SER A 19 1.89 -9.90 5.49
N TYR A 20 0.81 -9.75 4.74
CA TYR A 20 0.66 -10.17 3.34
C TYR A 20 0.48 -8.95 2.44
N HIS A 21 1.43 -8.72 1.54
CA HIS A 21 1.53 -7.50 0.74
C HIS A 21 1.55 -7.73 -0.76
N THR A 22 1.74 -8.98 -1.19
CA THR A 22 1.90 -9.33 -2.60
C THR A 22 0.92 -10.42 -2.94
N HIS A 23 0.09 -10.19 -3.97
CA HIS A 23 -0.89 -11.17 -4.41
C HIS A 23 -0.21 -12.36 -5.11
N LEU A 24 0.29 -13.31 -4.30
CA LEU A 24 1.07 -14.45 -4.77
C LEU A 24 0.37 -15.27 -5.87
N PRO A 25 -0.95 -15.56 -5.81
CA PRO A 25 -1.62 -16.31 -6.88
C PRO A 25 -1.57 -15.59 -8.23
N SER A 26 -1.80 -14.28 -8.28
CA SER A 26 -1.69 -13.50 -9.52
C SER A 26 -0.26 -13.50 -10.08
N TYR A 27 0.74 -13.39 -9.21
CA TYR A 27 2.13 -13.52 -9.64
C TYR A 27 2.43 -14.93 -10.17
N ALA A 28 1.93 -15.96 -9.51
CA ALA A 28 2.12 -17.33 -9.95
C ALA A 28 1.51 -17.56 -11.35
N ILE A 29 0.30 -17.06 -11.60
CA ILE A 29 -0.35 -17.12 -12.92
C ILE A 29 0.46 -16.35 -13.96
N ASN A 30 0.90 -15.14 -13.66
CA ASN A 30 1.56 -14.28 -14.65
C ASN A 30 2.96 -14.76 -15.03
N TYR A 31 3.71 -15.38 -14.11
CA TYR A 31 5.09 -15.77 -14.34
C TYR A 31 5.32 -17.28 -14.47
N LEU A 32 4.39 -18.11 -13.99
CA LEU A 32 4.52 -19.57 -13.95
C LEU A 32 3.33 -20.29 -14.59
N ASN A 33 2.66 -19.65 -15.56
CA ASN A 33 1.47 -20.16 -16.24
C ASN A 33 1.72 -21.49 -16.99
N PHE A 34 2.98 -21.83 -17.25
CA PHE A 34 3.39 -23.10 -17.87
C PHE A 34 3.25 -24.30 -16.90
N ILE A 35 3.01 -24.06 -15.60
CA ILE A 35 2.82 -25.13 -14.61
C ILE A 35 1.32 -25.34 -14.39
N PRO A 36 0.76 -26.51 -14.77
CA PRO A 36 -0.64 -26.83 -14.53
C PRO A 36 -1.00 -26.75 -13.05
N GLY A 37 -2.08 -26.04 -12.71
CA GLY A 37 -2.56 -25.92 -11.34
C GLY A 37 -1.75 -25.01 -10.41
N ILE A 38 -0.85 -24.16 -10.94
CA ILE A 38 0.03 -23.26 -10.17
C ILE A 38 -0.78 -22.33 -9.24
N GLU A 39 -1.93 -21.85 -9.70
CA GLU A 39 -2.82 -21.01 -8.88
C GLU A 39 -3.30 -21.74 -7.62
N ARG A 40 -3.79 -22.99 -7.80
CA ARG A 40 -4.23 -23.83 -6.69
C ARG A 40 -3.10 -24.10 -5.70
N MET A 41 -1.91 -24.40 -6.21
CA MET A 41 -0.72 -24.62 -5.38
C MET A 41 -0.34 -23.35 -4.59
N ALA A 42 -0.44 -22.18 -5.21
CA ALA A 42 -0.20 -20.91 -4.55
C ALA A 42 -1.21 -20.67 -3.40
N TRP A 43 -2.49 -20.94 -3.63
CA TRP A 43 -3.51 -20.84 -2.59
C TRP A 43 -3.33 -21.87 -1.47
N ASP A 44 -2.93 -23.10 -1.80
CA ASP A 44 -2.63 -24.15 -0.79
C ASP A 44 -1.45 -23.74 0.10
N ALA A 45 -0.40 -23.17 -0.51
CA ALA A 45 0.75 -22.65 0.23
C ALA A 45 0.36 -21.48 1.15
N LEU A 46 -0.47 -20.55 0.66
CA LEU A 46 -0.99 -19.45 1.48
C LEU A 46 -1.84 -19.98 2.64
N ARG A 47 -2.78 -20.89 2.39
CA ARG A 47 -3.58 -21.53 3.45
C ARG A 47 -2.71 -22.22 4.48
N TYR A 48 -1.67 -22.94 4.02
CA TYR A 48 -0.75 -23.62 4.92
C TYR A 48 -0.05 -22.65 5.87
N VAL A 49 0.44 -21.54 5.36
CA VAL A 49 1.20 -20.53 6.13
C VAL A 49 0.27 -19.72 7.02
N HIS A 50 -0.74 -19.09 6.45
CA HIS A 50 -1.57 -18.10 7.13
C HIS A 50 -2.53 -18.73 8.15
N ASN A 51 -2.99 -19.97 7.94
CA ASN A 51 -3.76 -20.70 8.94
C ASN A 51 -2.93 -21.17 10.15
N ARG A 52 -1.61 -21.04 10.09
CA ARG A 52 -0.71 -21.29 11.24
C ARG A 52 -0.34 -20.01 11.99
N ALA A 53 -0.58 -18.86 11.41
CA ALA A 53 -0.49 -17.58 12.09
C ALA A 53 -1.70 -17.33 13.01
N ASP A 54 -1.53 -16.49 13.98
CA ASP A 54 -2.60 -16.06 14.88
C ASP A 54 -3.38 -14.88 14.31
N LEU A 55 -2.74 -14.07 13.46
CA LEU A 55 -3.36 -13.02 12.68
C LEU A 55 -2.60 -12.82 11.37
N THR A 56 -3.33 -12.63 10.28
CA THR A 56 -2.81 -12.17 9.00
C THR A 56 -3.22 -10.73 8.78
N LEU A 57 -2.27 -9.87 8.47
CA LEU A 57 -2.51 -8.48 8.14
C LEU A 57 -2.42 -8.29 6.63
N VAL A 58 -3.43 -7.67 6.06
CA VAL A 58 -3.52 -7.32 4.63
C VAL A 58 -3.67 -5.81 4.46
N THR A 59 -3.46 -5.33 3.26
CA THR A 59 -3.41 -3.90 2.97
C THR A 59 -4.76 -3.28 2.59
N SER A 60 -5.74 -4.09 2.16
CA SER A 60 -7.05 -3.62 1.72
C SER A 60 -8.20 -4.50 2.21
N PRO A 61 -9.43 -3.96 2.33
CA PRO A 61 -10.63 -4.73 2.61
C PRO A 61 -10.89 -5.83 1.57
N GLN A 62 -10.71 -5.52 0.28
CA GLN A 62 -10.87 -6.48 -0.80
C GLN A 62 -9.96 -7.71 -0.61
N MET A 63 -8.69 -7.49 -0.28
CA MET A 63 -7.75 -8.59 -0.03
C MET A 63 -8.14 -9.40 1.22
N LYS A 64 -8.73 -8.77 2.23
CA LYS A 64 -9.28 -9.47 3.40
C LYS A 64 -10.43 -10.38 3.01
N GLU A 65 -11.37 -9.89 2.21
CA GLU A 65 -12.51 -10.68 1.72
C GLU A 65 -12.03 -11.88 0.90
N GLU A 66 -11.11 -11.64 -0.03
CA GLU A 66 -10.54 -12.69 -0.88
C GLU A 66 -9.85 -13.78 -0.08
N LEU A 67 -8.94 -13.43 0.84
CA LEU A 67 -8.26 -14.41 1.68
C LEU A 67 -9.25 -15.18 2.57
N THR A 68 -10.27 -14.50 3.06
CA THR A 68 -11.32 -15.13 3.89
C THR A 68 -12.13 -16.13 3.06
N ALA A 69 -12.52 -15.77 1.84
CA ALA A 69 -13.21 -16.66 0.90
C ALA A 69 -12.36 -17.88 0.52
N GLN A 70 -11.04 -17.71 0.49
CA GLN A 70 -10.08 -18.79 0.26
C GLN A 70 -9.75 -19.63 1.51
N GLY A 71 -10.50 -19.47 2.60
CA GLY A 71 -10.35 -20.29 3.82
C GLY A 71 -9.23 -19.85 4.77
N ILE A 72 -8.90 -18.57 4.78
CA ILE A 72 -7.99 -17.93 5.74
C ILE A 72 -8.80 -16.98 6.64
N PRO A 73 -9.36 -17.46 7.78
CA PRO A 73 -10.35 -16.71 8.53
C PRO A 73 -9.79 -15.62 9.46
N ARG A 74 -8.51 -15.70 9.83
CA ARG A 74 -7.88 -14.74 10.75
C ARG A 74 -7.15 -13.65 10.00
N VAL A 75 -7.92 -12.84 9.28
CA VAL A 75 -7.39 -11.73 8.48
C VAL A 75 -7.92 -10.40 9.02
N ASP A 76 -7.05 -9.41 9.11
CA ASP A 76 -7.43 -8.04 9.41
C ASP A 76 -6.71 -7.05 8.51
N VAL A 77 -7.33 -5.88 8.30
CA VAL A 77 -6.74 -4.83 7.46
C VAL A 77 -5.80 -3.99 8.32
N TRP A 78 -4.54 -3.93 7.91
CA TRP A 78 -3.58 -3.00 8.48
C TRP A 78 -3.13 -2.02 7.41
N ARG A 79 -3.66 -0.83 7.51
CA ARG A 79 -3.29 0.29 6.64
C ARG A 79 -1.93 0.78 7.07
N LYS A 80 -0.92 0.59 6.22
CA LYS A 80 0.42 1.12 6.48
C LYS A 80 0.37 2.64 6.54
N GLY A 81 1.18 3.20 7.43
CA GLY A 81 1.33 4.63 7.55
C GLY A 81 2.12 5.23 6.40
N ILE A 82 1.83 6.47 6.10
CA ILE A 82 2.62 7.33 5.23
C ILE A 82 3.37 8.38 6.07
N ASP A 83 4.53 8.79 5.59
CA ASP A 83 5.30 9.87 6.19
C ASP A 83 4.77 11.22 5.71
N THR A 84 3.82 11.78 6.45
CA THR A 84 3.18 13.05 6.12
C THR A 84 4.05 14.28 6.39
N GLU A 85 5.15 14.13 7.11
CA GLU A 85 6.14 15.18 7.29
C GLU A 85 7.06 15.27 6.07
N ARG A 86 7.42 14.12 5.53
CA ARG A 86 8.23 14.01 4.32
C ARG A 86 7.45 14.41 3.07
N PHE A 87 6.18 14.05 2.97
CA PHE A 87 5.28 14.45 1.89
C PHE A 87 4.37 15.56 2.41
N HIS A 88 4.71 16.81 2.04
CA HIS A 88 4.06 17.99 2.57
C HIS A 88 4.08 19.14 1.53
N PRO A 89 3.05 19.99 1.45
CA PRO A 89 3.01 21.14 0.54
C PRO A 89 4.20 22.11 0.69
N GLN A 90 4.84 22.15 1.87
CA GLN A 90 6.02 23.01 2.11
C GLN A 90 7.22 22.68 1.22
N PHE A 91 7.25 21.49 0.60
CA PHE A 91 8.31 21.08 -0.32
C PHE A 91 8.12 21.59 -1.75
N TYR A 92 7.12 22.43 -1.99
CA TYR A 92 6.99 23.12 -3.29
C TYR A 92 8.31 23.78 -3.67
N SER A 93 8.72 23.62 -4.94
CA SER A 93 9.97 24.16 -5.46
C SER A 93 9.77 24.67 -6.89
N ASP A 94 10.00 25.98 -7.09
CA ASP A 94 9.96 26.60 -8.42
C ASP A 94 10.99 25.96 -9.38
N GLU A 95 12.16 25.59 -8.87
CA GLU A 95 13.19 24.89 -9.66
C GLU A 95 12.67 23.53 -10.13
N MET A 96 12.09 22.74 -9.22
CA MET A 96 11.51 21.44 -9.57
C MET A 96 10.34 21.61 -10.54
N ARG A 97 9.47 22.58 -10.32
CA ARG A 97 8.38 22.92 -11.23
C ARG A 97 8.88 23.26 -12.62
N CYS A 98 9.88 24.11 -12.73
CA CYS A 98 10.49 24.48 -14.00
C CYS A 98 11.08 23.26 -14.72
N ARG A 99 11.77 22.38 -14.02
CA ARG A 99 12.33 21.13 -14.58
C ARG A 99 11.24 20.18 -15.06
N MET A 100 10.16 20.03 -14.29
CA MET A 100 9.05 19.12 -14.60
C MET A 100 8.18 19.64 -15.76
N THR A 101 8.27 20.94 -16.07
CA THR A 101 7.49 21.59 -17.13
C THR A 101 8.35 22.03 -18.32
N ASP A 102 9.62 21.64 -18.37
CA ASP A 102 10.54 22.05 -19.44
C ASP A 102 10.56 23.57 -19.65
N GLY A 103 10.67 24.32 -18.55
CA GLY A 103 10.72 25.78 -18.59
C GLY A 103 9.38 26.50 -18.75
N HIS A 104 8.24 25.80 -18.61
CA HIS A 104 6.90 26.40 -18.71
C HIS A 104 6.11 26.22 -17.40
N PRO A 105 6.51 26.89 -16.29
CA PRO A 105 5.95 26.66 -14.97
C PRO A 105 4.47 27.02 -14.83
N ASP A 106 3.93 27.85 -15.73
CA ASP A 106 2.53 28.29 -15.73
C ASP A 106 1.57 27.26 -16.35
N ASP A 107 2.10 26.28 -17.09
CA ASP A 107 1.29 25.22 -17.68
C ASP A 107 0.72 24.29 -16.59
N PHE A 108 -0.48 23.73 -16.85
CA PHE A 108 -1.12 22.77 -15.96
C PHE A 108 -0.33 21.45 -15.91
N LEU A 109 0.30 21.15 -14.77
CA LEU A 109 1.22 20.04 -14.61
C LEU A 109 0.53 18.81 -14.03
N MET A 110 0.38 17.78 -14.86
CA MET A 110 0.03 16.43 -14.44
C MET A 110 1.30 15.66 -14.08
N VAL A 111 1.34 14.98 -12.94
CA VAL A 111 2.44 14.11 -12.55
C VAL A 111 1.97 12.66 -12.40
N TYR A 112 2.79 11.75 -12.87
CA TYR A 112 2.71 10.32 -12.54
C TYR A 112 3.99 9.90 -11.82
N VAL A 113 3.84 9.15 -10.76
CA VAL A 113 4.95 8.56 -10.00
C VAL A 113 4.71 7.07 -9.82
N GLY A 114 5.67 6.25 -10.22
CA GLY A 114 5.55 4.81 -10.01
C GLY A 114 6.36 3.95 -10.98
N ARG A 115 6.15 2.65 -10.89
CA ARG A 115 6.73 1.69 -11.83
C ARG A 115 6.09 1.86 -13.21
N LEU A 116 6.92 1.83 -14.26
CA LEU A 116 6.44 1.91 -15.64
C LEU A 116 6.16 0.50 -16.17
N GLY A 117 4.98 0.01 -15.90
CA GLY A 117 4.50 -1.31 -16.30
C GLY A 117 3.16 -1.23 -17.04
N ALA A 118 2.81 -2.28 -17.79
CA ALA A 118 1.60 -2.34 -18.61
C ALA A 118 0.32 -2.16 -17.77
N GLU A 119 0.31 -2.69 -16.55
CA GLU A 119 -0.79 -2.59 -15.58
C GLU A 119 -1.07 -1.16 -15.12
N LYS A 120 -0.14 -0.22 -15.39
CA LYS A 120 -0.28 1.19 -15.03
C LYS A 120 -1.02 2.01 -16.08
N ARG A 121 -1.27 1.45 -17.27
CA ARG A 121 -2.07 2.07 -18.35
C ARG A 121 -1.62 3.49 -18.73
N LEU A 122 -0.32 3.76 -18.67
CA LEU A 122 0.21 5.13 -18.88
C LEU A 122 -0.06 5.67 -20.28
N LYS A 123 -0.27 4.78 -21.25
CA LYS A 123 -0.64 5.20 -22.62
C LYS A 123 -1.98 5.92 -22.68
N ASP A 124 -2.88 5.66 -21.75
CA ASP A 124 -4.17 6.33 -21.67
C ASP A 124 -4.02 7.85 -21.39
N ILE A 125 -2.88 8.30 -20.85
CA ILE A 125 -2.64 9.70 -20.52
C ILE A 125 -2.42 10.55 -21.78
N ARG A 126 -1.85 10.00 -22.84
CA ARG A 126 -1.58 10.77 -24.07
C ARG A 126 -2.82 11.39 -24.68
N PRO A 127 -3.93 10.67 -24.95
CA PRO A 127 -5.16 11.27 -25.46
C PRO A 127 -5.80 12.27 -24.48
N MET A 128 -5.52 12.20 -23.18
CA MET A 128 -5.94 13.21 -22.21
C MET A 128 -5.11 14.48 -22.41
N LEU A 129 -3.80 14.34 -22.47
CA LEU A 129 -2.86 15.45 -22.65
C LEU A 129 -3.11 16.22 -23.94
N GLU A 130 -3.41 15.54 -25.05
CA GLU A 130 -3.70 16.15 -26.35
C GLU A 130 -5.02 16.96 -26.36
N ARG A 131 -5.92 16.69 -25.43
CA ARG A 131 -7.24 17.36 -25.30
C ARG A 131 -7.28 18.49 -24.28
N ILE A 132 -6.22 18.67 -23.50
CA ILE A 132 -6.13 19.71 -22.47
C ILE A 132 -5.04 20.72 -22.88
N PRO A 133 -5.42 21.90 -23.42
CA PRO A 133 -4.44 22.88 -23.87
C PRO A 133 -3.64 23.44 -22.69
N HIS A 134 -2.38 23.82 -22.96
CA HIS A 134 -1.45 24.34 -21.94
C HIS A 134 -1.30 23.38 -20.75
N SER A 135 -1.21 22.08 -21.03
CA SER A 135 -0.93 21.06 -20.03
C SER A 135 0.37 20.32 -20.33
N ARG A 136 1.00 19.81 -19.29
CA ARG A 136 2.22 19.04 -19.36
C ARG A 136 2.13 17.79 -18.51
N LEU A 137 2.88 16.77 -18.89
CA LEU A 137 2.98 15.53 -18.15
C LEU A 137 4.41 15.31 -17.68
N CYS A 138 4.59 15.05 -16.40
CA CYS A 138 5.86 14.60 -15.85
C CYS A 138 5.72 13.15 -15.36
N ILE A 139 6.57 12.26 -15.88
CA ILE A 139 6.61 10.85 -15.49
C ILE A 139 7.87 10.59 -14.66
N VAL A 140 7.64 10.22 -13.40
CA VAL A 140 8.68 9.88 -12.43
C VAL A 140 8.66 8.39 -12.16
N GLY A 141 9.77 7.71 -12.43
CA GLY A 141 9.90 6.28 -12.17
C GLY A 141 10.75 5.56 -13.20
N LYS A 142 10.80 4.24 -13.06
CA LYS A 142 11.43 3.33 -14.01
C LYS A 142 10.60 2.06 -14.15
N GLY A 143 10.81 1.33 -15.24
CA GLY A 143 10.12 0.06 -15.47
C GLY A 143 10.35 -0.49 -16.86
N PRO A 144 9.82 -1.68 -17.14
CA PRO A 144 10.06 -2.39 -18.39
C PRO A 144 9.52 -1.63 -19.62
N GLN A 145 8.56 -0.75 -19.46
CA GLN A 145 7.99 0.04 -20.55
C GLN A 145 8.65 1.41 -20.79
N MET A 146 9.76 1.73 -20.13
CA MET A 146 10.39 3.05 -20.24
C MET A 146 10.64 3.46 -21.69
N GLU A 147 11.34 2.65 -22.47
CA GLU A 147 11.69 2.95 -23.87
C GLU A 147 10.44 3.05 -24.75
N GLU A 148 9.49 2.14 -24.56
CA GLU A 148 8.22 2.14 -25.28
C GLU A 148 7.42 3.40 -25.01
N LEU A 149 7.35 3.83 -23.74
CA LEU A 149 6.61 5.04 -23.33
C LEU A 149 7.31 6.30 -23.83
N GLN A 150 8.64 6.38 -23.79
CA GLN A 150 9.39 7.50 -24.37
C GLN A 150 9.11 7.67 -25.87
N ALA A 151 9.11 6.55 -26.61
CA ALA A 151 8.76 6.56 -28.04
C ALA A 151 7.28 6.95 -28.24
N TYR A 152 6.38 6.42 -27.43
CA TYR A 152 4.93 6.70 -27.52
C TYR A 152 4.61 8.17 -27.23
N PHE A 153 5.23 8.80 -26.24
CA PHE A 153 5.03 10.21 -25.89
C PHE A 153 5.91 11.18 -26.68
N ALA A 154 6.71 10.72 -27.65
CA ALA A 154 7.52 11.59 -28.48
C ALA A 154 6.65 12.65 -29.18
N GLY A 155 7.12 13.91 -29.17
CA GLY A 155 6.40 15.05 -29.75
C GLY A 155 5.25 15.60 -28.90
N THR A 156 5.02 15.07 -27.69
CA THR A 156 4.09 15.61 -26.70
C THR A 156 4.84 16.40 -25.62
N PRO A 157 4.20 17.31 -24.88
CA PRO A 157 4.81 18.03 -23.75
C PRO A 157 4.97 17.12 -22.52
N THR A 158 5.72 16.02 -22.68
CA THR A 158 5.96 15.01 -21.65
C THR A 158 7.43 14.92 -21.28
N ILE A 159 7.73 14.94 -19.99
CA ILE A 159 9.07 14.80 -19.43
C ILE A 159 9.19 13.52 -18.61
N PHE A 160 10.28 12.78 -18.84
CA PHE A 160 10.65 11.62 -18.06
C PHE A 160 11.81 11.96 -17.14
N MET A 161 11.54 12.03 -15.83
CA MET A 161 12.51 12.39 -14.80
C MET A 161 13.31 11.19 -14.25
N GLY A 162 13.00 9.97 -14.71
CA GLY A 162 13.60 8.77 -14.17
C GLY A 162 13.17 8.48 -12.73
N GLN A 163 13.91 7.63 -12.03
CA GLN A 163 13.59 7.27 -10.65
C GLN A 163 14.04 8.39 -9.71
N MET A 164 13.13 8.85 -8.87
CA MET A 164 13.39 9.84 -7.83
C MET A 164 13.18 9.24 -6.43
N GLY A 165 13.78 9.86 -5.43
CA GLY A 165 13.61 9.54 -4.01
C GLY A 165 14.08 10.71 -3.15
N GLY A 166 13.90 10.60 -1.83
CA GLY A 166 14.31 11.68 -0.92
C GLY A 166 13.49 12.94 -1.15
N ASP A 167 14.14 14.08 -0.90
CA ASP A 167 13.54 15.40 -1.00
C ASP A 167 13.11 15.73 -2.44
N ALA A 168 13.84 15.25 -3.44
CA ALA A 168 13.49 15.44 -4.84
C ALA A 168 12.11 14.84 -5.19
N LEU A 169 11.75 13.69 -4.60
CA LEU A 169 10.43 13.10 -4.79
C LEU A 169 9.34 13.92 -4.08
N SER A 170 9.62 14.39 -2.87
CA SER A 170 8.70 15.26 -2.12
C SER A 170 8.44 16.58 -2.88
N GLN A 171 9.49 17.17 -3.45
CA GLN A 171 9.39 18.35 -4.29
C GLN A 171 8.59 18.08 -5.57
N ALA A 172 8.81 16.92 -6.21
CA ALA A 172 8.07 16.57 -7.43
C ALA A 172 6.57 16.45 -7.19
N PHE A 173 6.16 15.83 -6.09
CA PHE A 173 4.74 15.80 -5.73
C PHE A 173 4.21 17.21 -5.43
N ALA A 174 4.85 17.93 -4.50
CA ALA A 174 4.37 19.22 -4.04
C ALA A 174 4.33 20.30 -5.13
N SER A 175 5.13 20.14 -6.20
CA SER A 175 5.18 21.09 -7.32
C SER A 175 4.25 20.76 -8.48
N ALA A 176 3.45 19.68 -8.37
CA ALA A 176 2.46 19.30 -9.37
C ALA A 176 1.10 19.96 -9.12
N ASP A 177 0.27 20.07 -10.16
CA ASP A 177 -1.12 20.51 -10.04
C ASP A 177 -2.07 19.37 -9.77
N VAL A 178 -1.79 18.19 -10.33
CA VAL A 178 -2.60 16.99 -10.17
C VAL A 178 -1.74 15.73 -10.32
N PHE A 179 -2.03 14.74 -9.52
CA PHE A 179 -1.47 13.40 -9.69
C PHE A 179 -2.46 12.52 -10.49
N ILE A 180 -1.97 11.89 -11.55
CA ILE A 180 -2.78 11.02 -12.40
C ILE A 180 -2.40 9.55 -12.21
N MET A 181 -3.39 8.69 -11.91
CA MET A 181 -3.18 7.26 -11.65
C MET A 181 -4.20 6.41 -12.42
N PRO A 182 -3.98 6.15 -13.72
CA PRO A 182 -4.92 5.39 -14.55
C PRO A 182 -4.82 3.86 -14.38
N SER A 183 -4.06 3.40 -13.41
CA SER A 183 -3.79 1.97 -13.13
C SER A 183 -5.05 1.17 -12.86
N ASP A 184 -5.22 0.05 -13.53
CA ASP A 184 -6.30 -0.92 -13.27
C ASP A 184 -5.94 -1.96 -12.19
N SER A 185 -4.70 -1.93 -11.70
CA SER A 185 -4.18 -2.88 -10.71
C SER A 185 -3.27 -2.17 -9.71
N GLU A 186 -3.84 -1.73 -8.61
CA GLU A 186 -3.10 -1.15 -7.49
C GLU A 186 -3.49 -1.82 -6.18
N THR A 187 -2.49 -2.26 -5.40
CA THR A 187 -2.78 -3.00 -4.15
C THR A 187 -3.15 -2.05 -3.01
N LEU A 188 -2.38 -0.99 -2.82
CA LEU A 188 -2.63 0.01 -1.76
C LEU A 188 -2.52 1.45 -2.27
N GLY A 189 -1.67 1.72 -3.26
CA GLY A 189 -1.53 3.06 -3.81
C GLY A 189 -0.80 4.05 -2.89
N PHE A 190 0.35 3.68 -2.33
CA PHE A 190 1.14 4.62 -1.51
C PHE A 190 1.40 5.94 -2.21
N VAL A 191 1.69 5.91 -3.50
CA VAL A 191 1.92 7.12 -4.31
C VAL A 191 0.70 8.04 -4.37
N VAL A 192 -0.51 7.48 -4.26
CA VAL A 192 -1.76 8.26 -4.11
C VAL A 192 -1.75 9.01 -2.79
N LEU A 193 -1.44 8.32 -1.69
CA LEU A 193 -1.34 8.94 -0.36
C LEU A 193 -0.19 9.96 -0.28
N GLU A 194 0.93 9.71 -0.96
CA GLU A 194 2.08 10.63 -1.07
C GLU A 194 1.67 11.93 -1.77
N SER A 195 0.91 11.82 -2.86
CA SER A 195 0.33 12.98 -3.54
C SER A 195 -0.64 13.74 -2.65
N MET A 196 -1.60 13.03 -2.05
CA MET A 196 -2.59 13.63 -1.14
C MET A 196 -1.91 14.32 0.05
N ALA A 197 -0.88 13.69 0.64
CA ALA A 197 -0.09 14.26 1.72
C ALA A 197 0.67 15.53 1.30
N SER A 198 1.08 15.61 0.04
CA SER A 198 1.69 16.81 -0.56
C SER A 198 0.67 17.89 -0.91
N GLY A 199 -0.62 17.70 -0.59
CA GLY A 199 -1.69 18.64 -0.90
C GLY A 199 -2.07 18.70 -2.38
N VAL A 200 -1.74 17.66 -3.14
CA VAL A 200 -2.00 17.57 -4.59
C VAL A 200 -3.15 16.58 -4.81
N PRO A 201 -4.27 17.03 -5.41
CA PRO A 201 -5.42 16.18 -5.68
C PRO A 201 -5.08 15.08 -6.69
N VAL A 202 -5.81 13.99 -6.59
CA VAL A 202 -5.60 12.79 -7.40
C VAL A 202 -6.75 12.57 -8.36
N VAL A 203 -6.46 12.25 -9.62
CA VAL A 203 -7.43 11.66 -10.55
C VAL A 203 -7.01 10.21 -10.78
N GLY A 204 -7.67 9.31 -10.08
CA GLY A 204 -7.32 7.88 -10.03
C GLY A 204 -8.35 6.99 -10.69
N ALA A 205 -7.89 5.83 -11.17
CA ALA A 205 -8.80 4.79 -11.65
C ALA A 205 -9.63 4.21 -10.51
N LYS A 206 -10.91 3.96 -10.76
CA LYS A 206 -11.80 3.27 -9.83
C LYS A 206 -11.52 1.75 -9.86
N ALA A 207 -10.31 1.38 -9.48
CA ALA A 207 -9.83 0.00 -9.52
C ALA A 207 -8.84 -0.30 -8.40
N GLY A 208 -8.72 -1.58 -8.05
CA GLY A 208 -7.82 -2.04 -6.99
C GLY A 208 -8.08 -1.35 -5.66
N GLY A 209 -7.01 -0.93 -4.97
CA GLY A 209 -7.07 -0.23 -3.68
C GLY A 209 -7.27 1.29 -3.76
N ILE A 210 -7.34 1.88 -4.96
CA ILE A 210 -7.48 3.34 -5.12
C ILE A 210 -8.80 3.87 -4.54
N PRO A 211 -9.96 3.20 -4.75
CA PRO A 211 -11.23 3.64 -4.17
C PRO A 211 -11.28 3.67 -2.65
N ASP A 212 -10.39 2.93 -1.97
CA ASP A 212 -10.31 2.94 -0.51
C ASP A 212 -9.62 4.21 0.04
N LEU A 213 -8.94 4.97 -0.83
CA LEU A 213 -8.12 6.13 -0.47
C LEU A 213 -8.78 7.46 -0.79
N ILE A 214 -9.64 7.50 -1.83
CA ILE A 214 -10.20 8.72 -2.40
C ILE A 214 -11.71 8.76 -2.19
N GLN A 215 -12.20 9.84 -1.63
CA GLN A 215 -13.61 10.20 -1.61
C GLN A 215 -13.92 11.03 -2.86
N ASP A 216 -14.57 10.39 -3.86
CA ASP A 216 -14.83 11.00 -5.16
C ASP A 216 -15.51 12.37 -5.05
N GLY A 217 -14.95 13.35 -5.74
CA GLY A 217 -15.42 14.75 -5.76
C GLY A 217 -15.05 15.60 -4.54
N LYS A 218 -14.38 15.02 -3.51
CA LYS A 218 -14.03 15.74 -2.28
C LYS A 218 -12.54 15.94 -2.11
N ASP A 219 -11.77 14.86 -2.16
CA ASP A 219 -10.32 14.86 -1.95
C ASP A 219 -9.54 14.30 -3.17
N GLY A 220 -10.27 14.02 -4.25
CA GLY A 220 -9.80 13.57 -5.54
C GLY A 220 -10.97 13.13 -6.40
N PHE A 221 -10.66 12.53 -7.54
CA PHE A 221 -11.65 11.98 -8.46
C PHE A 221 -11.36 10.51 -8.75
N LEU A 222 -12.44 9.71 -8.85
CA LEU A 222 -12.41 8.31 -9.26
C LEU A 222 -13.05 8.18 -10.65
N VAL A 223 -12.33 7.57 -11.58
CA VAL A 223 -12.76 7.40 -12.97
C VAL A 223 -12.66 5.93 -13.37
N GLU A 224 -13.65 5.41 -14.08
CA GLU A 224 -13.58 4.04 -14.61
C GLU A 224 -12.36 3.88 -15.52
N PRO A 225 -11.56 2.80 -15.37
CA PRO A 225 -10.37 2.58 -16.18
C PRO A 225 -10.66 2.66 -17.68
N GLY A 226 -9.88 3.48 -18.40
CA GLY A 226 -10.02 3.66 -19.85
C GLY A 226 -11.10 4.65 -20.28
N ASN A 227 -11.86 5.25 -19.36
CA ASN A 227 -12.82 6.29 -19.71
C ASN A 227 -12.14 7.66 -19.86
N ILE A 228 -11.49 7.87 -21.01
CA ILE A 228 -10.69 9.07 -21.29
C ILE A 228 -11.53 10.36 -21.20
N ASP A 229 -12.77 10.32 -21.65
CA ASP A 229 -13.66 11.50 -21.61
C ASP A 229 -13.87 12.01 -20.19
N THR A 230 -14.19 11.11 -19.27
CA THR A 230 -14.36 11.47 -17.86
C THR A 230 -13.04 11.95 -17.24
N TYR A 231 -11.90 11.33 -17.58
CA TYR A 231 -10.60 11.86 -17.12
C TYR A 231 -10.37 13.29 -17.57
N VAL A 232 -10.60 13.59 -18.84
CA VAL A 232 -10.46 14.95 -19.39
C VAL A 232 -11.37 15.95 -18.69
N ASP A 233 -12.63 15.57 -18.45
CA ASP A 233 -13.59 16.43 -17.74
C ASP A 233 -13.13 16.74 -16.31
N ARG A 234 -12.65 15.74 -15.56
CA ARG A 234 -12.14 15.91 -14.19
C ARG A 234 -10.87 16.74 -14.15
N LEU A 235 -9.94 16.50 -15.08
CA LEU A 235 -8.71 17.29 -15.21
C LEU A 235 -9.01 18.74 -15.56
N ASN A 236 -9.97 19.02 -16.44
CA ASN A 236 -10.40 20.40 -16.76
C ASN A 236 -11.02 21.10 -15.55
N GLN A 237 -11.76 20.44 -14.69
CA GLN A 237 -12.25 21.01 -13.43
C GLN A 237 -11.10 21.44 -12.51
N LEU A 238 -10.02 20.65 -12.45
CA LEU A 238 -8.83 20.95 -11.64
C LEU A 238 -7.94 22.08 -12.21
N ARG A 239 -8.23 22.59 -13.40
CA ARG A 239 -7.56 23.80 -13.92
C ARG A 239 -7.96 25.07 -13.16
N ASP A 240 -9.14 25.08 -12.56
CA ASP A 240 -9.50 26.14 -11.62
C ASP A 240 -8.64 26.04 -10.37
N VAL A 241 -7.82 27.07 -10.15
CA VAL A 241 -6.84 27.10 -9.06
C VAL A 241 -7.50 27.04 -7.68
N SER A 242 -8.64 27.73 -7.52
CA SER A 242 -9.35 27.78 -6.24
C SER A 242 -9.91 26.39 -5.91
N PHE A 243 -10.60 25.78 -6.87
CA PHE A 243 -11.18 24.46 -6.72
C PHE A 243 -10.10 23.38 -6.44
N ARG A 244 -9.00 23.41 -7.22
CA ARG A 244 -7.85 22.51 -7.04
C ARG A 244 -7.23 22.66 -5.67
N THR A 245 -7.06 23.89 -5.19
CA THR A 245 -6.46 24.15 -3.87
C THR A 245 -7.33 23.62 -2.74
N GLU A 246 -8.65 23.82 -2.81
CA GLU A 246 -9.56 23.31 -1.77
C GLU A 246 -9.61 21.77 -1.78
N MET A 247 -9.62 21.14 -2.94
CA MET A 247 -9.54 19.67 -3.05
C MET A 247 -8.19 19.16 -2.52
N GLY A 248 -7.08 19.84 -2.80
CA GLY A 248 -5.76 19.51 -2.28
C GLY A 248 -5.67 19.60 -0.76
N LYS A 249 -6.29 20.62 -0.14
CA LYS A 249 -6.41 20.70 1.33
C LYS A 249 -7.21 19.55 1.91
N ALA A 250 -8.31 19.16 1.25
CA ALA A 250 -9.11 18.02 1.67
C ALA A 250 -8.31 16.71 1.55
N ALA A 251 -7.57 16.54 0.46
CA ALA A 251 -6.66 15.41 0.23
C ALA A 251 -5.59 15.32 1.34
N ARG A 252 -4.94 16.42 1.66
CA ARG A 252 -3.95 16.50 2.75
C ARG A 252 -4.55 16.06 4.08
N LYS A 253 -5.71 16.60 4.43
CA LYS A 253 -6.41 16.26 5.68
C LYS A 253 -6.78 14.77 5.76
N GLU A 254 -7.14 14.16 4.64
CA GLU A 254 -7.40 12.72 4.61
C GLU A 254 -6.10 11.91 4.75
N ALA A 255 -5.03 12.30 4.04
CA ALA A 255 -3.74 11.63 4.12
C ALA A 255 -3.13 11.66 5.55
N GLU A 256 -3.35 12.70 6.34
CA GLU A 256 -2.91 12.80 7.73
C GLU A 256 -3.51 11.70 8.62
N ARG A 257 -4.70 11.19 8.29
CA ARG A 257 -5.32 10.06 9.00
C ARG A 257 -4.60 8.72 8.73
N TRP A 258 -3.76 8.69 7.72
CA TRP A 258 -2.96 7.55 7.33
C TRP A 258 -1.50 7.67 7.79
N GLY A 259 -1.20 8.58 8.70
CA GLY A 259 0.14 8.76 9.25
C GLY A 259 0.66 7.50 9.97
N TRP A 260 1.98 7.38 10.07
CA TRP A 260 2.65 6.25 10.75
C TRP A 260 2.20 6.07 12.19
N GLU A 261 1.93 7.16 12.88
CA GLU A 261 1.47 7.14 14.27
C GLU A 261 0.10 6.47 14.39
N ALA A 262 -0.86 6.86 13.54
CA ALA A 262 -2.19 6.26 13.47
C ALA A 262 -2.10 4.76 13.13
N ALA A 263 -1.35 4.39 12.09
CA ALA A 263 -1.16 3.00 11.67
C ALA A 263 -0.51 2.15 12.77
N THR A 264 0.49 2.69 13.47
CA THR A 264 1.18 2.00 14.56
C THR A 264 0.28 1.85 15.79
N SER A 265 -0.54 2.85 16.08
CA SER A 265 -1.52 2.80 17.17
C SER A 265 -2.54 1.68 16.96
N VAL A 266 -3.10 1.56 15.75
CA VAL A 266 -4.01 0.46 15.40
C VAL A 266 -3.33 -0.90 15.54
N LEU A 267 -2.10 -1.02 15.04
CA LEU A 267 -1.33 -2.27 15.15
C LEU A 267 -1.12 -2.68 16.60
N ARG A 268 -0.68 -1.73 17.45
CA ARG A 268 -0.35 -2.01 18.87
C ARG A 268 -1.57 -2.27 19.72
N ASN A 269 -2.61 -1.45 19.58
CA ASN A 269 -3.71 -1.43 20.52
C ASN A 269 -4.86 -2.36 20.12
N ILE A 270 -4.98 -2.68 18.82
CA ILE A 270 -6.08 -3.51 18.33
C ILE A 270 -5.58 -4.85 17.78
N GLN A 271 -4.63 -4.80 16.85
CA GLN A 271 -4.26 -6.00 16.10
C GLN A 271 -3.37 -6.95 16.90
N TYR A 272 -2.49 -6.42 17.74
CA TYR A 272 -1.72 -7.26 18.68
C TYR A 272 -2.63 -7.95 19.68
N GLU A 273 -3.64 -7.26 20.19
CA GLU A 273 -4.63 -7.85 21.07
C GLU A 273 -5.42 -8.97 20.42
N LYS A 274 -5.92 -8.73 19.19
CA LYS A 274 -6.59 -9.78 18.39
C LYS A 274 -5.69 -11.00 18.18
N ALA A 275 -4.42 -10.80 17.87
CA ALA A 275 -3.48 -11.91 17.70
C ALA A 275 -3.27 -12.70 18.99
N ILE A 276 -3.18 -12.02 20.12
CA ILE A 276 -3.06 -12.66 21.45
C ILE A 276 -4.32 -13.48 21.76
N ILE A 277 -5.51 -12.92 21.53
CA ILE A 277 -6.79 -13.62 21.74
C ILE A 277 -6.87 -14.86 20.84
N ASN A 278 -6.55 -14.72 19.55
CA ASN A 278 -6.55 -15.83 18.61
C ASN A 278 -5.53 -16.92 19.00
N PHE A 279 -4.34 -16.51 19.47
CA PHE A 279 -3.34 -17.43 19.99
C PHE A 279 -3.88 -18.21 21.19
N HIS A 280 -4.50 -17.55 22.15
CA HIS A 280 -5.10 -18.21 23.31
C HIS A 280 -6.23 -19.14 22.89
N SER A 281 -7.14 -18.72 22.04
CA SER A 281 -8.22 -19.55 21.52
C SER A 281 -7.70 -20.80 20.82
N ARG A 282 -6.67 -20.66 19.98
CA ARG A 282 -6.00 -21.78 19.30
C ARG A 282 -5.24 -22.69 20.26
N ALA A 283 -4.57 -22.10 21.25
CA ALA A 283 -3.74 -22.83 22.19
C ALA A 283 -4.57 -23.51 23.31
N PHE A 284 -5.69 -22.91 23.70
CA PHE A 284 -6.50 -23.29 24.85
C PHE A 284 -7.92 -23.74 24.50
N GLY A 285 -8.47 -23.33 23.34
CA GLY A 285 -9.86 -23.57 22.91
C GLY A 285 -10.18 -24.97 22.44
N GLY A 286 -9.37 -25.95 22.76
CA GLY A 286 -9.59 -27.36 22.46
C GLY A 286 -9.81 -28.17 23.72
N PHE A 287 -10.88 -27.92 24.46
CA PHE A 287 -11.39 -28.80 25.50
C PHE A 287 -11.96 -30.10 24.88
N GLY A 288 -11.20 -30.82 24.04
CA GLY A 288 -11.75 -31.96 23.36
C GLY A 288 -10.80 -33.10 23.03
N ARG A 289 -9.48 -32.89 23.00
CA ARG A 289 -8.51 -34.01 22.80
C ARG A 289 -7.19 -33.72 23.51
N PRO A 290 -6.88 -34.40 24.61
CA PRO A 290 -5.58 -34.39 25.24
C PRO A 290 -4.63 -35.33 24.45
N GLY A 291 -3.60 -34.80 23.83
CA GLY A 291 -2.63 -35.73 23.25
C GLY A 291 -1.33 -35.08 22.80
N THR A 292 -1.37 -34.26 21.79
CA THR A 292 -0.12 -33.78 21.17
C THR A 292 0.17 -32.27 21.44
N ARG A 293 -0.84 -31.47 21.72
CA ARG A 293 -0.70 -30.03 22.00
C ARG A 293 -0.09 -29.73 23.38
N SER A 294 -0.30 -30.63 24.35
CA SER A 294 0.22 -30.51 25.72
C SER A 294 1.74 -30.68 25.79
N VAL A 295 2.31 -31.57 25.00
CA VAL A 295 3.76 -31.83 25.01
C VAL A 295 4.57 -30.64 24.48
N TRP A 296 4.13 -30.03 23.39
CA TRP A 296 4.79 -28.84 22.82
C TRP A 296 4.70 -27.62 23.76
N ARG A 297 3.62 -27.49 24.51
CA ARG A 297 3.46 -26.44 25.53
C ARG A 297 4.40 -26.63 26.73
N LEU A 298 4.52 -27.85 27.19
CA LEU A 298 5.47 -28.23 28.25
C LEU A 298 6.91 -28.03 27.80
N LEU A 299 7.22 -28.42 26.57
CA LEU A 299 8.55 -28.21 25.98
C LEU A 299 8.86 -26.73 25.80
N GLY A 300 7.97 -25.94 25.25
CA GLY A 300 8.12 -24.50 25.09
C GLY A 300 8.22 -23.76 26.43
N TRP A 301 7.48 -24.20 27.45
CA TRP A 301 7.60 -23.67 28.82
C TRP A 301 8.97 -24.02 29.43
N ARG A 302 9.45 -25.25 29.28
CA ARG A 302 10.76 -25.67 29.73
C ARG A 302 11.88 -24.93 29.03
N ILE A 303 11.83 -24.80 27.71
CA ILE A 303 12.81 -24.04 26.93
C ILE A 303 12.84 -22.57 27.38
N ARG A 304 11.69 -21.89 27.53
CA ARG A 304 11.66 -20.51 28.03
C ARG A 304 12.22 -20.38 29.44
N LYS A 305 11.91 -21.34 30.32
CA LYS A 305 12.43 -21.35 31.68
C LYS A 305 13.96 -21.50 31.68
N THR A 306 14.50 -22.34 30.79
CA THR A 306 15.94 -22.54 30.62
C THR A 306 16.60 -21.28 30.02
N LEU A 307 16.05 -20.71 28.96
CA LEU A 307 16.57 -19.49 28.33
C LEU A 307 16.54 -18.30 29.27
N ARG A 308 15.52 -18.17 30.14
CA ARG A 308 15.49 -17.15 31.20
C ARG A 308 16.58 -17.38 32.25
N ARG A 309 16.84 -18.63 32.63
CA ARG A 309 17.93 -18.96 33.57
C ARG A 309 19.30 -18.66 32.99
N LEU A 310 19.44 -18.77 31.68
CA LEU A 310 20.69 -18.45 30.94
C LEU A 310 20.80 -16.97 30.59
N GLY A 311 19.85 -16.13 30.98
CA GLY A 311 19.87 -14.68 30.66
C GLY A 311 19.62 -14.35 29.19
N LEU A 312 19.24 -15.32 28.36
CA LEU A 312 19.03 -15.16 26.91
C LEU A 312 17.65 -14.59 26.56
N VAL A 313 16.75 -14.50 27.53
CA VAL A 313 15.41 -13.88 27.37
C VAL A 313 15.14 -13.00 28.59
N ALA A 314 14.80 -11.76 28.35
CA ALA A 314 14.48 -10.80 29.40
C ALA A 314 13.33 -11.28 30.31
N ASN A 315 13.49 -11.04 31.61
CA ASN A 315 12.46 -11.28 32.62
C ASN A 315 11.42 -10.15 32.53
N ARG A 316 10.46 -10.22 31.60
CA ARG A 316 9.33 -9.30 31.59
C ARG A 316 8.41 -9.66 32.74
N ASN A 317 8.40 -8.84 33.78
CA ASN A 317 7.41 -8.88 34.84
C ASN A 317 6.00 -8.83 34.22
N ARG A 318 5.11 -9.69 34.67
CA ARG A 318 3.68 -9.70 34.32
C ARG A 318 2.99 -8.36 34.65
N ASP A 319 3.54 -7.62 35.58
CA ASP A 319 2.95 -6.39 36.12
C ASP A 319 3.13 -5.16 35.21
N ALA A 320 4.05 -5.22 34.21
CA ALA A 320 4.25 -4.13 33.27
C ALA A 320 3.22 -4.10 32.12
N VAL A 321 2.39 -5.15 31.96
CA VAL A 321 1.37 -5.22 30.91
C VAL A 321 0.00 -4.78 31.42
N LEU A 322 -0.20 -4.73 32.76
CA LEU A 322 -1.47 -4.33 33.39
C LEU A 322 -1.52 -2.84 33.81
N ASN A 323 -0.39 -2.12 33.74
CA ASN A 323 -0.32 -0.71 34.12
C ASN A 323 -0.19 0.27 32.95
N VAL A 324 -0.57 -0.14 31.73
CA VAL A 324 -0.68 0.74 30.56
C VAL A 324 -2.09 0.57 29.97
N PHE A 325 -3.08 0.83 30.82
CA PHE A 325 -4.46 1.15 30.45
C PHE A 325 -4.89 2.38 31.23
#